data_e6b7990dead805513fd8dc0a5c392cf2
#
_entry.id   e6b7990dead805513fd8dc0a5c392cf2
#
_cell.length_a   1.000
_cell.length_b   1.000
_cell.length_c   1.000
_cell.angle_alpha   90.00
_cell.angle_beta   90.00
_cell.angle_gamma   90.00
#
_symmetry.space_group_name_H-M   'P 1'
#
loop_
_entity.id
_entity.type
_entity.pdbx_description
1 polymer ?
#
loop_
_entity_poly.entity_id
_entity_poly.type
_entity_poly.pdbx_seq_one_letter_code
_entity_poly.pdbx_strand_id
1 'polypeptide(L)'
;MKFMPHDYQKYAIEYIKSHPITALFLDMGLGKTVTTLTAIRDLMYDAFEVKRVLVIAPLRVARDTWPDELRKWDHLKELTCSVVVGTVAERRRALQQDADIYIVNRENLAWLYENSRLDFDMVVLDELSSFKNHQSKRFRAMKAMRPKVKRIVGLTGTPTGNGLMDLWAEFRILDMGERLGRYISQYRNLYFKPDKRNGMVVYSYKPLPGAEEAIYHQISDITVSMKATDYLEMPELVSVAKEVRLSETEKKRYDELKKSLVLELPGGEVTSANAASLTMKLSQMANGAIYTDGKDVAAIHDRKLDALDDLVESANGKPVLVAYWFKHDKDRIRERMKARELRGPQDFADWNAGKIPVALIHPASAGHGLNLQQGGSILIWFGLTWSLELYQQTNARLWRQGQADETVIIQHIVAKNTIDERILNVLKHKDGTQAALIEAVKADLGMTETENGGIL
;
A
#
# COMPACT_ATOMS: atom_id res chain seq x y z
N MET A 1 -2.09 22.23 17.32
CA MET A 1 -0.60 22.28 17.16
C MET A 1 -0.28 23.19 15.97
N LYS A 2 0.76 24.04 16.07
CA LYS A 2 1.20 24.88 14.93
C LYS A 2 1.85 23.99 13.87
N PHE A 3 1.40 24.11 12.63
CA PHE A 3 2.02 23.43 11.50
C PHE A 3 3.20 24.26 10.98
N MET A 4 4.35 23.63 10.88
CA MET A 4 5.56 24.21 10.26
C MET A 4 5.96 23.29 9.12
N PRO A 5 5.55 23.58 7.87
CA PRO A 5 5.81 22.73 6.75
C PRO A 5 7.31 22.68 6.42
N HIS A 6 7.82 21.48 6.17
CA HIS A 6 9.11 21.27 5.54
C HIS A 6 9.08 21.81 4.09
N ASP A 7 10.24 22.06 3.49
CA ASP A 7 10.30 22.64 2.14
C ASP A 7 9.65 21.74 1.10
N TYR A 8 9.79 20.42 1.19
CA TYR A 8 9.09 19.48 0.34
C TYR A 8 7.56 19.54 0.50
N GLN A 9 7.07 19.82 1.72
CA GLN A 9 5.63 20.00 1.95
C GLN A 9 5.13 21.32 1.35
N LYS A 10 5.90 22.41 1.48
CA LYS A 10 5.58 23.69 0.85
C LYS A 10 5.49 23.52 -0.67
N TYR A 11 6.48 22.84 -1.25
CA TYR A 11 6.45 22.53 -2.69
C TYR A 11 5.21 21.73 -3.08
N ALA A 12 4.86 20.67 -2.37
CA ALA A 12 3.68 19.86 -2.65
C ALA A 12 2.36 20.64 -2.49
N ILE A 13 2.27 21.54 -1.49
CA ILE A 13 1.11 22.43 -1.30
C ILE A 13 0.96 23.35 -2.53
N GLU A 14 2.02 24.03 -2.93
CA GLU A 14 2.00 24.92 -4.09
C GLU A 14 1.73 24.16 -5.40
N TYR A 15 2.26 22.94 -5.53
CA TYR A 15 1.99 22.08 -6.68
C TYR A 15 0.51 21.70 -6.78
N ILE A 16 -0.15 21.32 -5.68
CA ILE A 16 -1.60 21.04 -5.65
C ILE A 16 -2.38 22.31 -6.04
N LYS A 17 -1.99 23.49 -5.54
CA LYS A 17 -2.68 24.75 -5.81
C LYS A 17 -2.56 25.15 -7.28
N SER A 18 -1.40 25.01 -7.88
CA SER A 18 -1.11 25.42 -9.26
C SER A 18 -1.61 24.43 -10.32
N HIS A 19 -1.80 23.13 -9.97
CA HIS A 19 -2.20 22.09 -10.92
C HIS A 19 -3.59 21.54 -10.61
N PRO A 20 -4.58 21.75 -11.49
CA PRO A 20 -5.93 21.19 -11.30
C PRO A 20 -5.99 19.65 -11.27
N ILE A 21 -5.02 19.01 -11.92
CA ILE A 21 -4.85 17.56 -11.93
C ILE A 21 -3.47 17.27 -11.32
N THR A 22 -3.43 16.51 -10.24
CA THR A 22 -2.18 16.25 -9.51
C THR A 22 -2.09 14.80 -9.08
N ALA A 23 -0.99 14.13 -9.38
CA ALA A 23 -0.59 12.87 -8.81
C ALA A 23 0.59 13.09 -7.85
N LEU A 24 0.41 12.82 -6.56
CA LEU A 24 1.46 12.92 -5.55
C LEU A 24 1.90 11.54 -5.10
N PHE A 25 3.10 11.15 -5.49
CA PHE A 25 3.74 9.89 -5.11
C PHE A 25 4.67 10.16 -3.93
N LEU A 26 4.08 10.37 -2.77
CA LEU A 26 4.81 10.65 -1.53
C LEU A 26 4.96 9.38 -0.71
N ASP A 27 6.18 9.09 -0.27
CA ASP A 27 6.44 7.99 0.64
C ASP A 27 5.64 8.11 1.95
N MET A 28 5.55 7.01 2.68
CA MET A 28 4.87 6.99 3.96
C MET A 28 5.63 7.85 4.98
N GLY A 29 4.87 8.62 5.77
CA GLY A 29 5.46 9.51 6.79
C GLY A 29 5.72 10.94 6.30
N LEU A 30 5.66 11.24 5.01
CA LEU A 30 5.87 12.60 4.47
C LEU A 30 4.69 13.56 4.71
N GLY A 31 3.67 13.16 5.46
CA GLY A 31 2.58 14.06 5.86
C GLY A 31 1.57 14.37 4.74
N LYS A 32 1.29 13.41 3.84
CA LYS A 32 0.31 13.56 2.73
C LYS A 32 -0.98 14.25 3.14
N THR A 33 -1.57 13.84 4.26
CA THR A 33 -2.86 14.34 4.73
C THR A 33 -2.81 15.80 5.09
N VAL A 34 -1.87 16.24 5.96
CA VAL A 34 -1.76 17.65 6.36
C VAL A 34 -1.38 18.54 5.19
N THR A 35 -0.49 18.08 4.31
CA THR A 35 -0.10 18.81 3.08
C THR A 35 -1.32 19.05 2.18
N THR A 36 -2.13 18.02 1.94
CA THR A 36 -3.34 18.12 1.12
C THR A 36 -4.41 18.99 1.79
N LEU A 37 -4.61 18.85 3.09
CA LEU A 37 -5.57 19.69 3.85
C LEU A 37 -5.16 21.16 3.83
N THR A 38 -3.87 21.47 3.92
CA THR A 38 -3.37 22.85 3.82
C THR A 38 -3.66 23.43 2.43
N ALA A 39 -3.40 22.67 1.36
CA ALA A 39 -3.72 23.10 0.00
C ALA A 39 -5.24 23.29 -0.21
N ILE A 40 -6.07 22.41 0.37
CA ILE A 40 -7.54 22.56 0.33
C ILE A 40 -7.96 23.86 1.02
N ARG A 41 -7.43 24.12 2.23
CA ARG A 41 -7.72 25.36 2.98
C ARG A 41 -7.39 26.59 2.16
N ASP A 42 -6.21 26.64 1.55
CA ASP A 42 -5.77 27.76 0.73
C ASP A 42 -6.63 27.95 -0.51
N LEU A 43 -7.02 26.85 -1.19
CA LEU A 43 -7.91 26.89 -2.35
C LEU A 43 -9.34 27.33 -2.00
N MET A 44 -9.81 27.03 -0.79
CA MET A 44 -11.15 27.43 -0.33
C MET A 44 -11.20 28.85 0.17
N TYR A 45 -10.29 29.25 1.06
CA TYR A 45 -10.39 30.48 1.82
C TYR A 45 -9.48 31.60 1.31
N ASP A 46 -8.37 31.29 0.66
CA ASP A 46 -7.47 32.30 0.13
C ASP A 46 -7.70 32.56 -1.38
N ALA A 47 -7.86 31.47 -2.17
CA ALA A 47 -8.07 31.57 -3.62
C ALA A 47 -9.55 31.57 -4.04
N PHE A 48 -10.46 31.08 -3.21
CA PHE A 48 -11.91 30.94 -3.49
C PHE A 48 -12.23 30.11 -4.74
N GLU A 49 -11.35 29.17 -5.10
CA GLU A 49 -11.52 28.30 -6.28
C GLU A 49 -12.36 27.06 -6.01
N VAL A 50 -12.41 26.62 -4.74
CA VAL A 50 -13.06 25.39 -4.31
C VAL A 50 -14.06 25.71 -3.21
N LYS A 51 -15.28 25.12 -3.29
CA LYS A 51 -16.31 25.27 -2.27
C LYS A 51 -16.59 23.97 -1.53
N ARG A 52 -16.45 22.84 -2.19
CA ARG A 52 -16.76 21.54 -1.59
C ARG A 52 -15.79 20.46 -2.09
N VAL A 53 -15.22 19.74 -1.16
CA VAL A 53 -14.22 18.70 -1.40
C VAL A 53 -14.75 17.32 -1.04
N LEU A 54 -14.50 16.32 -1.87
CA LEU A 54 -14.71 14.91 -1.57
C LEU A 54 -13.35 14.22 -1.36
N VAL A 55 -13.15 13.63 -0.19
CA VAL A 55 -12.02 12.77 0.11
C VAL A 55 -12.47 11.31 0.06
N ILE A 56 -11.79 10.50 -0.74
CA ILE A 56 -12.04 9.07 -0.88
C ILE A 56 -10.83 8.33 -0.34
N ALA A 57 -11.01 7.61 0.77
CA ALA A 57 -9.90 6.97 1.49
C ALA A 57 -10.25 5.54 1.94
N PRO A 58 -9.28 4.73 2.39
CA PRO A 58 -9.57 3.49 3.10
C PRO A 58 -10.40 3.74 4.36
N LEU A 59 -11.26 2.79 4.75
CA LEU A 59 -12.27 2.97 5.82
C LEU A 59 -11.70 3.58 7.11
N ARG A 60 -10.58 3.06 7.62
CA ARG A 60 -9.96 3.55 8.86
C ARG A 60 -9.42 4.97 8.68
N VAL A 61 -8.79 5.24 7.55
CA VAL A 61 -8.24 6.58 7.23
C VAL A 61 -9.37 7.60 7.08
N ALA A 62 -10.46 7.22 6.41
CA ALA A 62 -11.64 8.05 6.24
C ALA A 62 -12.33 8.38 7.58
N ARG A 63 -12.39 7.38 8.48
CA ARG A 63 -13.08 7.53 9.76
C ARG A 63 -12.26 8.26 10.81
N ASP A 64 -10.95 7.96 10.85
CA ASP A 64 -10.08 8.37 11.97
C ASP A 64 -9.02 9.41 11.52
N THR A 65 -8.17 9.09 10.51
CA THR A 65 -6.96 9.86 10.20
C THR A 65 -7.26 11.27 9.68
N TRP A 66 -8.14 11.42 8.69
CA TRP A 66 -8.48 12.73 8.12
C TRP A 66 -9.15 13.65 9.13
N PRO A 67 -10.15 13.20 9.91
CA PRO A 67 -10.75 14.04 10.97
C PRO A 67 -9.76 14.38 12.08
N ASP A 68 -8.84 13.45 12.44
CA ASP A 68 -7.85 13.71 13.48
C ASP A 68 -6.82 14.75 13.03
N GLU A 69 -6.37 14.71 11.79
CA GLU A 69 -5.45 15.73 11.24
C GLU A 69 -6.12 17.11 11.18
N LEU A 70 -7.40 17.21 10.82
CA LEU A 70 -8.14 18.49 10.87
C LEU A 70 -8.17 19.08 12.28
N ARG A 71 -8.40 18.27 13.30
CA ARG A 71 -8.44 18.70 14.70
C ARG A 71 -7.08 19.05 15.27
N LYS A 72 -6.04 18.38 14.79
CA LYS A 72 -4.66 18.49 15.30
C LYS A 72 -4.01 19.82 14.97
N TRP A 73 -4.21 20.36 13.78
CA TRP A 73 -3.49 21.52 13.26
C TRP A 73 -4.29 22.81 13.40
N ASP A 74 -3.67 23.85 14.01
CA ASP A 74 -4.36 25.10 14.34
C ASP A 74 -4.87 25.86 13.12
N HIS A 75 -4.15 25.83 11.98
CA HIS A 75 -4.52 26.48 10.74
C HIS A 75 -5.65 25.79 9.97
N LEU A 76 -6.02 24.56 10.36
CA LEU A 76 -7.10 23.78 9.74
C LEU A 76 -8.41 23.81 10.52
N LYS A 77 -8.47 24.51 11.67
CA LYS A 77 -9.63 24.51 12.56
C LYS A 77 -10.90 25.15 11.96
N GLU A 78 -10.73 25.96 10.93
CA GLU A 78 -11.83 26.60 10.21
C GLU A 78 -12.54 25.61 9.26
N LEU A 79 -11.82 24.59 8.80
CA LEU A 79 -12.37 23.58 7.90
C LEU A 79 -13.33 22.64 8.64
N THR A 80 -14.51 22.46 8.09
CA THR A 80 -15.52 21.52 8.59
C THR A 80 -15.48 20.22 7.79
N CYS A 81 -15.73 19.08 8.45
CA CYS A 81 -15.82 17.81 7.75
C CYS A 81 -17.00 16.96 8.14
N SER A 82 -17.57 16.22 7.20
CA SER A 82 -18.59 15.21 7.41
C SER A 82 -18.08 13.84 6.97
N VAL A 83 -18.10 12.85 7.88
CA VAL A 83 -17.60 11.50 7.65
C VAL A 83 -18.74 10.59 7.19
N VAL A 84 -18.74 10.24 5.90
CA VAL A 84 -19.81 9.50 5.22
C VAL A 84 -19.48 7.99 5.22
N VAL A 85 -19.50 7.38 6.41
CA VAL A 85 -19.22 5.95 6.63
C VAL A 85 -20.30 5.29 7.47
N GLY A 86 -20.23 3.97 7.65
CA GLY A 86 -21.19 3.21 8.46
C GLY A 86 -22.43 2.73 7.70
N THR A 87 -23.56 2.63 8.37
CA THR A 87 -24.84 2.21 7.81
C THR A 87 -25.39 3.21 6.78
N VAL A 88 -26.36 2.79 5.97
CA VAL A 88 -27.01 3.69 4.98
C VAL A 88 -27.64 4.91 5.65
N ALA A 89 -28.26 4.72 6.82
CA ALA A 89 -28.89 5.80 7.57
C ALA A 89 -27.85 6.83 8.08
N GLU A 90 -26.71 6.36 8.60
CA GLU A 90 -25.62 7.22 9.07
C GLU A 90 -25.02 8.01 7.90
N ARG A 91 -24.76 7.36 6.77
CA ARG A 91 -24.25 8.02 5.57
C ARG A 91 -25.20 9.07 5.01
N ARG A 92 -26.50 8.80 4.98
CA ARG A 92 -27.51 9.81 4.56
C ARG A 92 -27.55 11.01 5.49
N ARG A 93 -27.48 10.79 6.80
CA ARG A 93 -27.40 11.86 7.80
C ARG A 93 -26.14 12.69 7.62
N ALA A 94 -24.99 12.04 7.38
CA ALA A 94 -23.73 12.73 7.12
C ALA A 94 -23.79 13.60 5.86
N LEU A 95 -24.43 13.16 4.78
CA LEU A 95 -24.60 13.95 3.54
C LEU A 95 -25.55 15.15 3.69
N GLN A 96 -26.38 15.20 4.75
CA GLN A 96 -27.26 16.33 5.05
C GLN A 96 -26.55 17.44 5.85
N GLN A 97 -25.39 17.14 6.43
CA GLN A 97 -24.58 18.15 7.12
C GLN A 97 -23.96 19.08 6.09
N ASP A 98 -23.97 20.39 6.37
CA ASP A 98 -23.21 21.34 5.58
C ASP A 98 -21.76 21.29 6.06
N ALA A 99 -20.86 20.93 5.15
CA ALA A 99 -19.45 20.76 5.44
C ALA A 99 -18.59 21.10 4.22
N ASP A 100 -17.37 21.57 4.47
CA ASP A 100 -16.39 21.87 3.43
C ASP A 100 -15.84 20.59 2.81
N ILE A 101 -15.61 19.56 3.63
CA ILE A 101 -14.99 18.29 3.25
C ILE A 101 -15.89 17.13 3.60
N TYR A 102 -16.26 16.35 2.61
CA TYR A 102 -16.97 15.07 2.79
C TYR A 102 -15.98 13.93 2.63
N ILE A 103 -15.91 13.04 3.62
CA ILE A 103 -14.94 11.95 3.65
C ILE A 103 -15.69 10.63 3.55
N VAL A 104 -15.41 9.86 2.49
CA VAL A 104 -16.06 8.57 2.22
C VAL A 104 -15.03 7.46 2.11
N ASN A 105 -15.37 6.27 2.57
CA ASN A 105 -14.50 5.12 2.29
C ASN A 105 -14.71 4.61 0.85
N ARG A 106 -13.64 4.19 0.23
CA ARG A 106 -13.57 3.77 -1.18
C ARG A 106 -14.61 2.71 -1.57
N GLU A 107 -15.02 1.85 -0.64
CA GLU A 107 -16.02 0.81 -0.85
C GLU A 107 -17.44 1.40 -1.03
N ASN A 108 -17.68 2.55 -0.42
CA ASN A 108 -18.97 3.24 -0.48
C ASN A 108 -19.08 4.27 -1.62
N LEU A 109 -18.03 4.45 -2.43
CA LEU A 109 -18.03 5.43 -3.53
C LEU A 109 -19.15 5.18 -4.57
N ALA A 110 -19.39 3.93 -4.94
CA ALA A 110 -20.47 3.60 -5.86
C ALA A 110 -21.86 3.98 -5.27
N TRP A 111 -22.06 3.69 -3.98
CA TRP A 111 -23.26 4.10 -3.28
C TRP A 111 -23.40 5.63 -3.23
N LEU A 112 -22.31 6.35 -2.96
CA LEU A 112 -22.32 7.82 -2.92
C LEU A 112 -22.76 8.38 -4.29
N TYR A 113 -22.18 7.88 -5.38
CA TYR A 113 -22.52 8.30 -6.74
C TYR A 113 -24.01 8.12 -7.06
N GLU A 114 -24.62 7.04 -6.59
CA GLU A 114 -26.04 6.72 -6.82
C GLU A 114 -27.00 7.51 -5.92
N ASN A 115 -26.58 7.90 -4.71
CA ASN A 115 -27.44 8.44 -3.67
C ASN A 115 -27.17 9.90 -3.30
N SER A 116 -26.05 10.49 -3.72
CA SER A 116 -25.73 11.90 -3.46
C SER A 116 -26.11 12.78 -4.65
N ARG A 117 -26.65 13.96 -4.34
CA ARG A 117 -26.86 15.06 -5.30
C ARG A 117 -25.84 16.19 -5.10
N LEU A 118 -24.89 16.01 -4.20
CA LEU A 118 -23.85 17.00 -3.94
C LEU A 118 -22.88 17.04 -5.11
N ASP A 119 -22.57 18.23 -5.57
CA ASP A 119 -21.50 18.48 -6.52
C ASP A 119 -20.23 18.82 -5.75
N PHE A 120 -19.12 18.26 -6.19
CA PHE A 120 -17.80 18.44 -5.59
C PHE A 120 -16.88 19.14 -6.60
N ASP A 121 -16.32 20.27 -6.21
CA ASP A 121 -15.37 20.99 -7.05
C ASP A 121 -14.02 20.27 -7.10
N MET A 122 -13.64 19.67 -5.99
CA MET A 122 -12.37 18.95 -5.84
C MET A 122 -12.59 17.55 -5.29
N VAL A 123 -11.83 16.59 -5.80
CA VAL A 123 -11.77 15.21 -5.29
C VAL A 123 -10.34 14.86 -4.91
N VAL A 124 -10.17 14.25 -3.75
CA VAL A 124 -8.90 13.67 -3.28
C VAL A 124 -9.05 12.16 -3.21
N LEU A 125 -8.18 11.44 -3.90
CA LEU A 125 -8.09 9.99 -3.89
C LEU A 125 -6.92 9.60 -2.98
N ASP A 126 -7.21 9.32 -1.71
CA ASP A 126 -6.21 8.83 -0.77
C ASP A 126 -6.02 7.32 -0.98
N GLU A 127 -4.83 6.94 -1.37
CA GLU A 127 -4.43 5.66 -1.94
C GLU A 127 -4.98 5.45 -3.37
N LEU A 128 -4.42 6.24 -4.32
CA LEU A 128 -4.75 6.20 -5.76
C LEU A 128 -4.59 4.78 -6.34
N SER A 129 -3.57 4.03 -5.90
CA SER A 129 -3.32 2.63 -6.28
C SER A 129 -4.52 1.70 -6.04
N SER A 130 -5.45 2.08 -5.19
CA SER A 130 -6.68 1.33 -4.96
C SER A 130 -7.63 1.31 -6.16
N PHE A 131 -7.43 2.18 -7.15
CA PHE A 131 -8.24 2.30 -8.37
C PHE A 131 -7.64 1.56 -9.59
N LYS A 132 -6.53 0.86 -9.44
CA LYS A 132 -5.85 0.10 -10.50
C LYS A 132 -6.72 -0.93 -11.23
N ASN A 133 -7.76 -1.46 -10.60
CA ASN A 133 -8.71 -2.36 -11.26
C ASN A 133 -9.84 -1.57 -11.94
N HIS A 134 -9.72 -1.36 -13.25
CA HIS A 134 -10.69 -0.63 -14.09
C HIS A 134 -12.07 -1.30 -14.19
N GLN A 135 -12.21 -2.58 -13.81
CA GLN A 135 -13.50 -3.29 -13.79
C GLN A 135 -14.23 -3.13 -12.45
N SER A 136 -13.60 -2.56 -11.43
CA SER A 136 -14.19 -2.40 -10.11
C SER A 136 -15.35 -1.40 -10.11
N LYS A 137 -16.32 -1.60 -9.21
CA LYS A 137 -17.46 -0.68 -9.04
C LYS A 137 -16.98 0.74 -8.69
N ARG A 138 -15.97 0.86 -7.81
CA ARG A 138 -15.40 2.16 -7.42
C ARG A 138 -14.76 2.89 -8.59
N PHE A 139 -14.01 2.19 -9.47
CA PHE A 139 -13.43 2.81 -10.67
C PHE A 139 -14.53 3.35 -11.59
N ARG A 140 -15.58 2.55 -11.85
CA ARG A 140 -16.71 2.96 -12.71
C ARG A 140 -17.43 4.18 -12.14
N ALA A 141 -17.67 4.20 -10.82
CA ALA A 141 -18.30 5.34 -10.15
C ALA A 141 -17.42 6.60 -10.26
N MET A 142 -16.12 6.50 -9.96
CA MET A 142 -15.21 7.65 -10.06
C MET A 142 -15.09 8.16 -11.50
N LYS A 143 -14.97 7.25 -12.47
CA LYS A 143 -14.94 7.59 -13.89
C LYS A 143 -16.21 8.37 -14.31
N ALA A 144 -17.37 8.01 -13.79
CA ALA A 144 -18.63 8.70 -14.10
C ALA A 144 -18.73 10.07 -13.40
N MET A 145 -18.18 10.22 -12.20
CA MET A 145 -18.12 11.49 -11.47
C MET A 145 -17.09 12.47 -12.09
N ARG A 146 -15.97 11.95 -12.59
CA ARG A 146 -14.80 12.74 -12.99
C ARG A 146 -15.10 13.95 -13.90
N PRO A 147 -15.97 13.88 -14.93
CA PRO A 147 -16.26 15.01 -15.82
C PRO A 147 -16.86 16.25 -15.12
N LYS A 148 -17.44 16.07 -13.91
CA LYS A 148 -18.02 17.16 -13.12
C LYS A 148 -17.03 17.76 -12.12
N VAL A 149 -15.87 17.14 -11.93
CA VAL A 149 -14.85 17.53 -10.95
C VAL A 149 -13.84 18.46 -11.61
N LYS A 150 -13.67 19.66 -11.05
CA LYS A 150 -12.72 20.67 -11.57
C LYS A 150 -11.28 20.31 -11.20
N ARG A 151 -11.04 19.93 -9.95
CA ARG A 151 -9.71 19.62 -9.41
C ARG A 151 -9.66 18.21 -8.86
N ILE A 152 -8.59 17.47 -9.14
CA ILE A 152 -8.41 16.12 -8.61
C ILE A 152 -6.98 15.91 -8.14
N VAL A 153 -6.82 15.32 -6.95
CA VAL A 153 -5.52 14.95 -6.37
C VAL A 153 -5.52 13.46 -6.08
N GLY A 154 -4.57 12.75 -6.65
CA GLY A 154 -4.31 11.34 -6.35
C GLY A 154 -3.09 11.21 -5.45
N LEU A 155 -3.23 10.60 -4.28
CA LEU A 155 -2.17 10.37 -3.31
C LEU A 155 -1.82 8.88 -3.27
N THR A 156 -0.55 8.53 -3.38
CA THR A 156 -0.08 7.16 -3.14
C THR A 156 1.40 7.16 -2.81
N GLY A 157 1.85 6.17 -2.03
CA GLY A 157 3.27 5.84 -1.87
C GLY A 157 3.68 4.65 -2.74
N THR A 158 2.73 3.98 -3.41
CA THR A 158 2.95 2.73 -4.14
C THR A 158 2.26 2.73 -5.51
N PRO A 159 2.66 3.61 -6.46
CA PRO A 159 1.94 3.81 -7.71
C PRO A 159 1.93 2.57 -8.63
N THR A 160 2.97 1.75 -8.60
CA THR A 160 3.12 0.58 -9.49
C THR A 160 3.14 -0.75 -8.74
N GLY A 161 2.27 -0.91 -7.75
CA GLY A 161 2.25 -2.09 -6.87
C GLY A 161 2.17 -3.46 -7.57
N ASN A 162 1.64 -3.55 -8.81
CA ASN A 162 1.68 -4.75 -9.65
C ASN A 162 2.41 -4.51 -10.99
N GLY A 163 3.05 -3.37 -11.17
CA GLY A 163 3.78 -2.99 -12.37
C GLY A 163 3.10 -1.88 -13.17
N LEU A 164 3.72 -1.49 -14.28
CA LEU A 164 3.32 -0.33 -15.12
C LEU A 164 1.87 -0.39 -15.65
N MET A 165 1.28 -1.60 -15.75
CA MET A 165 -0.11 -1.76 -16.16
C MET A 165 -1.13 -1.07 -15.23
N ASP A 166 -0.79 -0.91 -13.96
CA ASP A 166 -1.67 -0.28 -12.97
C ASP A 166 -1.89 1.21 -13.29
N LEU A 167 -0.86 1.90 -13.80
CA LEU A 167 -0.86 3.34 -14.08
C LEU A 167 -1.97 3.75 -15.04
N TRP A 168 -2.33 2.92 -16.02
CA TRP A 168 -3.40 3.29 -16.94
C TRP A 168 -4.72 3.59 -16.24
N ALA A 169 -5.13 2.74 -15.31
CA ALA A 169 -6.40 2.92 -14.61
C ALA A 169 -6.36 4.14 -13.66
N GLU A 170 -5.23 4.37 -13.02
CA GLU A 170 -5.00 5.50 -12.12
C GLU A 170 -5.06 6.83 -12.88
N PHE A 171 -4.31 6.95 -13.98
CA PHE A 171 -4.30 8.15 -14.80
C PHE A 171 -5.59 8.33 -15.60
N ARG A 172 -6.26 7.22 -15.97
CA ARG A 172 -7.58 7.29 -16.64
C ARG A 172 -8.64 8.00 -15.78
N ILE A 173 -8.52 7.91 -14.45
CA ILE A 173 -9.38 8.64 -13.51
C ILE A 173 -8.89 10.08 -13.36
N LEU A 174 -7.59 10.31 -13.25
CA LEU A 174 -7.05 11.64 -13.02
C LEU A 174 -7.32 12.58 -14.19
N ASP A 175 -6.93 12.20 -15.40
CA ASP A 175 -6.95 13.06 -16.60
C ASP A 175 -7.94 12.64 -17.69
N MET A 176 -8.82 11.69 -17.40
CA MET A 176 -9.79 11.12 -18.34
C MET A 176 -9.15 10.44 -19.56
N GLY A 177 -7.88 10.02 -19.45
CA GLY A 177 -7.11 9.31 -20.47
C GLY A 177 -6.47 10.21 -21.48
N GLU A 178 -6.16 11.44 -21.12
CA GLU A 178 -5.44 12.39 -21.97
C GLU A 178 -4.00 11.90 -22.22
N ARG A 179 -3.30 11.43 -21.19
CA ARG A 179 -1.90 11.01 -21.27
C ARG A 179 -1.71 9.55 -21.67
N LEU A 180 -2.37 8.63 -21.00
CA LEU A 180 -2.17 7.20 -21.20
C LEU A 180 -3.26 6.53 -22.06
N GLY A 181 -4.13 7.35 -22.70
CA GLY A 181 -5.18 6.87 -23.60
C GLY A 181 -6.50 6.56 -22.91
N ARG A 182 -7.59 6.76 -23.66
CA ARG A 182 -8.97 6.55 -23.15
C ARG A 182 -9.33 5.08 -22.95
N TYR A 183 -8.68 4.18 -23.69
CA TYR A 183 -8.94 2.75 -23.67
C TYR A 183 -7.68 1.96 -23.31
N ILE A 184 -7.83 0.96 -22.46
CA ILE A 184 -6.73 0.10 -22.05
C ILE A 184 -6.05 -0.62 -23.23
N SER A 185 -6.80 -0.88 -24.31
CA SER A 185 -6.26 -1.46 -25.54
C SER A 185 -5.23 -0.56 -26.20
N GLN A 186 -5.46 0.77 -26.22
CA GLN A 186 -4.49 1.74 -26.73
C GLN A 186 -3.19 1.71 -25.93
N TYR A 187 -3.30 1.76 -24.59
CA TYR A 187 -2.16 1.69 -23.70
C TYR A 187 -1.35 0.39 -23.88
N ARG A 188 -2.04 -0.75 -23.96
CA ARG A 188 -1.42 -2.06 -24.21
C ARG A 188 -0.70 -2.09 -25.55
N ASN A 189 -1.31 -1.62 -26.61
CA ASN A 189 -0.73 -1.64 -27.96
C ASN A 189 0.49 -0.72 -28.11
N LEU A 190 0.49 0.42 -27.38
CA LEU A 190 1.58 1.39 -27.47
C LEU A 190 2.80 0.95 -26.65
N TYR A 191 2.60 0.39 -25.47
CA TYR A 191 3.66 0.20 -24.49
C TYR A 191 3.97 -1.25 -24.14
N PHE A 192 3.15 -2.22 -24.58
CA PHE A 192 3.30 -3.60 -24.17
C PHE A 192 3.16 -4.58 -25.33
N LYS A 193 3.72 -5.77 -25.12
CA LYS A 193 3.49 -6.95 -25.96
C LYS A 193 2.87 -8.08 -25.14
N PRO A 194 2.04 -8.94 -25.74
CA PRO A 194 1.55 -10.16 -25.09
C PRO A 194 2.71 -11.05 -24.63
N ASP A 195 2.64 -11.54 -23.39
CA ASP A 195 3.66 -12.42 -22.81
C ASP A 195 3.12 -13.86 -22.71
N LYS A 196 2.05 -14.05 -21.93
CA LYS A 196 1.42 -15.37 -21.79
C LYS A 196 0.03 -15.32 -22.41
N ARG A 197 -0.22 -16.26 -23.32
CA ARG A 197 -1.52 -16.39 -24.00
C ARG A 197 -1.91 -17.85 -24.15
N ASN A 198 -3.23 -18.09 -24.18
CA ASN A 198 -3.81 -19.34 -24.64
C ASN A 198 -4.82 -19.01 -25.74
N GLY A 199 -4.51 -19.40 -26.98
CA GLY A 199 -5.28 -19.01 -28.14
C GLY A 199 -5.40 -17.49 -28.28
N MET A 200 -6.63 -16.97 -28.27
CA MET A 200 -6.92 -15.52 -28.35
C MET A 200 -6.84 -14.79 -26.99
N VAL A 201 -6.78 -15.52 -25.87
CA VAL A 201 -6.80 -14.91 -24.54
C VAL A 201 -5.38 -14.61 -24.07
N VAL A 202 -5.08 -13.32 -23.84
CA VAL A 202 -3.80 -12.87 -23.29
C VAL A 202 -3.92 -12.71 -21.77
N TYR A 203 -3.11 -13.43 -21.03
CA TYR A 203 -3.12 -13.43 -19.56
C TYR A 203 -2.13 -12.44 -18.94
N SER A 204 -1.02 -12.15 -19.63
CA SER A 204 -0.01 -11.20 -19.18
C SER A 204 0.62 -10.42 -20.32
N TYR A 205 1.14 -9.25 -19.98
CA TYR A 205 1.81 -8.36 -20.91
C TYR A 205 3.19 -8.01 -20.36
N LYS A 206 4.16 -7.84 -21.27
CA LYS A 206 5.50 -7.31 -20.95
C LYS A 206 5.67 -5.94 -21.59
N PRO A 207 6.35 -4.99 -20.91
CA PRO A 207 6.70 -3.71 -21.52
C PRO A 207 7.54 -3.91 -22.79
N LEU A 208 7.33 -3.06 -23.79
CA LEU A 208 8.22 -2.92 -24.93
C LEU A 208 9.53 -2.21 -24.49
N PRO A 209 10.64 -2.40 -25.21
CA PRO A 209 11.85 -1.61 -24.97
C PRO A 209 11.55 -0.10 -25.02
N GLY A 210 12.00 0.67 -24.03
CA GLY A 210 11.76 2.11 -23.93
C GLY A 210 10.33 2.50 -23.49
N ALA A 211 9.43 1.55 -23.22
CA ALA A 211 8.06 1.84 -22.82
C ALA A 211 7.99 2.47 -21.42
N GLU A 212 8.89 2.10 -20.54
CA GLU A 212 8.96 2.58 -19.17
C GLU A 212 9.25 4.08 -19.15
N GLU A 213 10.31 4.50 -19.81
CA GLU A 213 10.70 5.91 -19.94
C GLU A 213 9.63 6.74 -20.66
N ALA A 214 9.03 6.17 -21.71
CA ALA A 214 7.95 6.85 -22.45
C ALA A 214 6.71 7.09 -21.58
N ILE A 215 6.30 6.10 -20.76
CA ILE A 215 5.19 6.25 -19.82
C ILE A 215 5.52 7.32 -18.77
N TYR A 216 6.73 7.29 -18.20
CA TYR A 216 7.14 8.24 -17.16
C TYR A 216 7.18 9.67 -17.69
N HIS A 217 7.74 9.87 -18.85
CA HIS A 217 7.73 11.16 -19.53
C HIS A 217 6.30 11.68 -19.77
N GLN A 218 5.39 10.78 -20.20
CA GLN A 218 4.02 11.15 -20.52
C GLN A 218 3.19 11.63 -19.31
N ILE A 219 3.52 11.19 -18.10
CA ILE A 219 2.79 11.54 -16.87
C ILE A 219 3.50 12.60 -16.03
N SER A 220 4.73 12.98 -16.37
CA SER A 220 5.60 13.79 -15.52
C SER A 220 5.07 15.20 -15.25
N ASP A 221 4.31 15.77 -16.18
CA ASP A 221 3.76 17.14 -16.08
C ASP A 221 2.67 17.30 -15.01
N ILE A 222 2.02 16.22 -14.58
CA ILE A 222 1.02 16.22 -13.49
C ILE A 222 1.43 15.38 -12.29
N THR A 223 2.65 14.87 -12.28
CA THR A 223 3.10 13.93 -11.25
C THR A 223 4.34 14.45 -10.54
N VAL A 224 4.31 14.39 -9.22
CA VAL A 224 5.45 14.69 -8.36
C VAL A 224 5.68 13.54 -7.41
N SER A 225 6.91 13.12 -7.26
CA SER A 225 7.31 12.12 -6.27
C SER A 225 8.31 12.66 -5.26
N MET A 226 8.29 12.11 -4.06
CA MET A 226 9.23 12.42 -2.99
C MET A 226 9.50 11.18 -2.15
N LYS A 227 10.78 10.85 -1.95
CA LYS A 227 11.20 9.76 -1.07
C LYS A 227 11.44 10.28 0.35
N ALA A 228 11.05 9.51 1.35
CA ALA A 228 11.28 9.86 2.74
C ALA A 228 12.78 9.99 3.06
N THR A 229 13.61 9.16 2.47
CA THR A 229 15.06 9.15 2.61
C THR A 229 15.76 10.44 2.14
N ASP A 230 15.11 11.20 1.25
CA ASP A 230 15.68 12.45 0.71
C ASP A 230 15.46 13.65 1.64
N TYR A 231 14.47 13.58 2.54
CA TYR A 231 14.01 14.73 3.31
C TYR A 231 13.93 14.50 4.82
N LEU A 232 13.97 13.24 5.26
CA LEU A 232 13.80 12.88 6.67
C LEU A 232 15.01 12.09 7.16
N GLU A 233 15.36 12.28 8.41
CA GLU A 233 16.29 11.39 9.11
C GLU A 233 15.61 10.04 9.35
N MET A 234 15.97 9.06 8.53
CA MET A 234 15.45 7.71 8.59
C MET A 234 16.47 6.80 9.28
N PRO A 235 16.02 5.82 10.10
CA PRO A 235 16.93 4.81 10.61
C PRO A 235 17.50 3.97 9.47
N GLU A 236 18.67 3.40 9.68
CA GLU A 236 19.24 2.42 8.75
C GLU A 236 18.29 1.23 8.57
N LEU A 237 18.13 0.75 7.34
CA LEU A 237 17.30 -0.40 7.03
C LEU A 237 18.15 -1.61 6.69
N VAL A 238 18.11 -2.64 7.54
CA VAL A 238 18.76 -3.93 7.30
C VAL A 238 17.70 -4.97 6.96
N SER A 239 17.77 -5.50 5.74
CA SER A 239 16.83 -6.53 5.27
C SER A 239 17.56 -7.83 4.99
N VAL A 240 17.19 -8.90 5.69
CA VAL A 240 17.85 -10.20 5.60
C VAL A 240 16.83 -11.33 5.42
N ALA A 241 17.26 -12.41 4.75
CA ALA A 241 16.49 -13.64 4.65
C ALA A 241 17.08 -14.73 5.56
N LYS A 242 16.27 -15.28 6.45
CA LYS A 242 16.57 -16.50 7.21
C LYS A 242 16.06 -17.69 6.39
N GLU A 243 16.96 -18.36 5.71
CA GLU A 243 16.62 -19.56 4.94
C GLU A 243 16.33 -20.74 5.87
N VAL A 244 15.23 -21.44 5.63
CA VAL A 244 14.90 -22.71 6.25
C VAL A 244 14.84 -23.80 5.19
N ARG A 245 15.31 -25.00 5.53
CA ARG A 245 15.32 -26.13 4.60
C ARG A 245 14.32 -27.18 5.07
N LEU A 246 13.46 -27.57 4.15
CA LEU A 246 12.60 -28.74 4.35
C LEU A 246 13.46 -30.01 4.36
N SER A 247 13.12 -30.99 5.19
CA SER A 247 13.69 -32.32 5.08
C SER A 247 13.30 -32.97 3.74
N GLU A 248 13.98 -34.01 3.33
CA GLU A 248 13.69 -34.72 2.09
C GLU A 248 12.25 -35.24 2.03
N THR A 249 11.72 -35.72 3.13
CA THR A 249 10.33 -36.18 3.26
C THR A 249 9.32 -35.05 3.16
N GLU A 250 9.58 -33.93 3.83
CA GLU A 250 8.74 -32.72 3.76
C GLU A 250 8.76 -32.10 2.35
N LYS A 251 9.95 -32.05 1.73
CA LYS A 251 10.11 -31.56 0.37
C LYS A 251 9.40 -32.44 -0.65
N LYS A 252 9.50 -33.77 -0.50
CA LYS A 252 8.78 -34.71 -1.35
C LYS A 252 7.26 -34.50 -1.27
N ARG A 253 6.70 -34.32 -0.05
CA ARG A 253 5.28 -34.01 0.14
C ARG A 253 4.90 -32.66 -0.51
N TYR A 254 5.73 -31.66 -0.42
CA TYR A 254 5.53 -30.37 -1.06
C TYR A 254 5.46 -30.52 -2.59
N ASP A 255 6.39 -31.25 -3.17
CA ASP A 255 6.48 -31.46 -4.62
C ASP A 255 5.36 -32.38 -5.15
N GLU A 256 4.96 -33.41 -4.38
CA GLU A 256 3.83 -34.26 -4.69
C GLU A 256 2.52 -33.46 -4.73
N LEU A 257 2.25 -32.64 -3.70
CA LEU A 257 1.06 -31.81 -3.69
C LEU A 257 1.11 -30.74 -4.80
N LYS A 258 2.26 -30.18 -5.10
CA LYS A 258 2.42 -29.27 -6.24
C LYS A 258 2.05 -29.96 -7.55
N LYS A 259 2.42 -31.24 -7.72
CA LYS A 259 2.07 -32.04 -8.92
C LYS A 259 0.58 -32.38 -8.92
N SER A 260 0.00 -32.85 -7.81
CA SER A 260 -1.43 -33.20 -7.73
C SER A 260 -2.33 -32.00 -7.99
N LEU A 261 -2.04 -30.85 -7.40
CA LEU A 261 -2.78 -29.61 -7.61
C LEU A 261 -2.73 -29.13 -9.07
N VAL A 262 -1.65 -29.42 -9.81
CA VAL A 262 -1.56 -29.14 -11.24
C VAL A 262 -2.38 -30.15 -12.07
N LEU A 263 -2.42 -31.43 -11.67
CA LEU A 263 -3.15 -32.50 -12.35
C LEU A 263 -4.67 -32.41 -12.13
N GLU A 264 -5.12 -31.93 -10.98
CA GLU A 264 -6.55 -31.71 -10.65
C GLU A 264 -7.18 -30.52 -11.38
N LEU A 265 -6.37 -29.75 -12.13
CA LEU A 265 -6.91 -28.63 -12.90
C LEU A 265 -7.67 -29.13 -14.14
N PRO A 266 -8.88 -28.63 -14.41
CA PRO A 266 -9.65 -29.01 -15.60
C PRO A 266 -8.84 -28.79 -16.88
N GLY A 267 -8.61 -29.88 -17.66
CA GLY A 267 -7.84 -29.84 -18.92
C GLY A 267 -6.32 -29.75 -18.75
N GLY A 268 -5.76 -29.85 -17.51
CA GLY A 268 -4.32 -29.73 -17.27
C GLY A 268 -3.77 -28.31 -17.48
N GLU A 269 -4.61 -27.34 -17.80
CA GLU A 269 -4.22 -25.95 -18.05
C GLU A 269 -4.32 -25.08 -16.81
N VAL A 270 -3.26 -24.33 -16.50
CA VAL A 270 -3.22 -23.36 -15.40
C VAL A 270 -3.93 -22.08 -15.84
N THR A 271 -5.23 -21.97 -15.54
CA THR A 271 -5.96 -20.71 -15.70
C THR A 271 -5.56 -19.71 -14.61
N SER A 272 -5.85 -18.41 -14.78
CA SER A 272 -5.53 -17.40 -13.77
C SER A 272 -6.21 -17.64 -12.42
N ALA A 273 -7.44 -18.14 -12.40
CA ALA A 273 -8.17 -18.50 -11.18
C ALA A 273 -7.54 -19.70 -10.47
N ASN A 274 -7.19 -20.74 -11.21
CA ASN A 274 -6.53 -21.94 -10.70
C ASN A 274 -5.10 -21.64 -10.20
N ALA A 275 -4.36 -20.77 -10.91
CA ALA A 275 -3.02 -20.34 -10.50
C ALA A 275 -3.04 -19.64 -9.15
N ALA A 276 -4.05 -18.81 -8.87
CA ALA A 276 -4.18 -18.14 -7.57
C ALA A 276 -4.44 -19.14 -6.44
N SER A 277 -5.33 -20.12 -6.66
CA SER A 277 -5.61 -21.19 -5.68
C SER A 277 -4.38 -22.05 -5.43
N LEU A 278 -3.68 -22.50 -6.49
CA LEU A 278 -2.44 -23.25 -6.39
C LEU A 278 -1.37 -22.47 -5.58
N THR A 279 -1.16 -21.21 -5.91
CA THR A 279 -0.21 -20.34 -5.24
C THR A 279 -0.53 -20.21 -3.75
N MET A 280 -1.81 -20.06 -3.41
CA MET A 280 -2.28 -19.98 -2.03
C MET A 280 -1.97 -21.26 -1.24
N LYS A 281 -2.29 -22.42 -1.79
CA LYS A 281 -2.01 -23.74 -1.19
C LYS A 281 -0.50 -23.96 -1.01
N LEU A 282 0.31 -23.64 -2.01
CA LEU A 282 1.77 -23.74 -1.91
C LEU A 282 2.36 -22.82 -0.84
N SER A 283 1.81 -21.59 -0.68
CA SER A 283 2.22 -20.68 0.38
C SER A 283 1.84 -21.19 1.78
N GLN A 284 0.65 -21.82 1.93
CA GLN A 284 0.25 -22.47 3.17
C GLN A 284 1.24 -23.58 3.55
N MET A 285 1.58 -24.44 2.59
CA MET A 285 2.54 -25.53 2.82
C MET A 285 3.94 -25.01 3.18
N ALA A 286 4.42 -23.97 2.49
CA ALA A 286 5.71 -23.36 2.80
C ALA A 286 5.74 -22.78 4.22
N ASN A 287 4.58 -22.35 4.77
CA ASN A 287 4.43 -21.93 6.16
C ASN A 287 4.26 -23.10 7.15
N GLY A 288 4.12 -24.33 6.64
CA GLY A 288 4.13 -25.57 7.43
C GLY A 288 2.76 -26.12 7.80
N ALA A 289 1.66 -25.60 7.27
CA ALA A 289 0.33 -26.18 7.43
C ALA A 289 -0.57 -25.86 6.24
N ILE A 290 -1.65 -26.61 6.05
CA ILE A 290 -2.60 -26.43 4.96
C ILE A 290 -4.04 -26.57 5.45
N TYR A 291 -4.97 -25.81 4.89
CA TYR A 291 -6.40 -26.05 5.09
C TYR A 291 -6.86 -27.22 4.23
N THR A 292 -7.50 -28.21 4.88
CA THR A 292 -8.21 -29.31 4.20
C THR A 292 -9.55 -28.84 3.64
N ASP A 293 -10.22 -29.68 2.84
CA ASP A 293 -11.54 -29.36 2.29
C ASP A 293 -12.62 -29.18 3.37
N GLY A 294 -12.44 -29.81 4.55
CA GLY A 294 -13.27 -29.62 5.73
C GLY A 294 -12.97 -28.33 6.52
N LYS A 295 -12.04 -27.51 6.05
CA LYS A 295 -11.49 -26.31 6.73
C LYS A 295 -10.66 -26.59 7.99
N ASP A 296 -10.37 -27.84 8.27
CA ASP A 296 -9.42 -28.21 9.33
C ASP A 296 -7.99 -27.85 8.90
N VAL A 297 -7.10 -27.73 9.86
CA VAL A 297 -5.69 -27.43 9.63
C VAL A 297 -4.86 -28.71 9.75
N ALA A 298 -4.21 -29.11 8.67
CA ALA A 298 -3.24 -30.19 8.68
C ALA A 298 -1.82 -29.62 8.79
N ALA A 299 -1.13 -29.90 9.88
CA ALA A 299 0.28 -29.54 10.08
C ALA A 299 1.16 -30.41 9.19
N ILE A 300 2.17 -29.80 8.55
CA ILE A 300 3.11 -30.46 7.63
C ILE A 300 4.52 -30.46 8.22
N HIS A 301 4.97 -29.29 8.71
CA HIS A 301 6.29 -29.10 9.33
C HIS A 301 6.31 -27.85 10.21
N ASP A 302 7.31 -27.76 11.08
CA ASP A 302 7.51 -26.63 12.00
C ASP A 302 8.76 -25.79 11.67
N ARG A 303 9.39 -25.99 10.50
CA ARG A 303 10.67 -25.35 10.11
C ARG A 303 10.68 -23.84 10.26
N LYS A 304 9.57 -23.16 9.89
CA LYS A 304 9.46 -21.71 10.08
C LYS A 304 9.21 -21.32 11.53
N LEU A 305 8.52 -22.15 12.30
CA LEU A 305 8.34 -21.93 13.74
C LEU A 305 9.67 -22.06 14.48
N ASP A 306 10.47 -23.09 14.17
CA ASP A 306 11.80 -23.26 14.74
C ASP A 306 12.70 -22.06 14.42
N ALA A 307 12.67 -21.58 13.17
CA ALA A 307 13.40 -20.38 12.77
C ALA A 307 12.87 -19.10 13.46
N LEU A 308 11.58 -19.01 13.71
CA LEU A 308 11.00 -17.90 14.46
C LEU A 308 11.46 -17.89 15.91
N ASP A 309 11.51 -19.05 16.56
CA ASP A 309 12.06 -19.19 17.91
C ASP A 309 13.51 -18.69 17.97
N ASP A 310 14.39 -19.15 17.04
CA ASP A 310 15.77 -18.70 16.91
C ASP A 310 15.88 -17.17 16.76
N LEU A 311 15.03 -16.57 15.91
CA LEU A 311 15.04 -15.13 15.64
C LEU A 311 14.54 -14.31 16.84
N VAL A 312 13.51 -14.78 17.54
CA VAL A 312 13.00 -14.14 18.76
C VAL A 312 14.03 -14.23 19.88
N GLU A 313 14.70 -15.36 20.05
CA GLU A 313 15.78 -15.52 21.02
C GLU A 313 16.95 -14.60 20.69
N SER A 314 17.36 -14.53 19.42
CA SER A 314 18.45 -13.66 18.96
C SER A 314 18.14 -12.16 19.07
N ALA A 315 16.88 -11.79 19.20
CA ALA A 315 16.48 -10.41 19.48
C ALA A 315 16.87 -9.94 20.89
N ASN A 316 17.32 -10.86 21.75
CA ASN A 316 17.87 -10.59 23.07
C ASN A 316 16.97 -9.70 23.94
N GLY A 317 15.68 -10.01 23.99
CA GLY A 317 14.68 -9.29 24.77
C GLY A 317 14.13 -8.00 24.13
N LYS A 318 14.61 -7.60 22.95
CA LYS A 318 13.98 -6.52 22.18
C LYS A 318 12.60 -6.98 21.67
N PRO A 319 11.59 -6.10 21.69
CA PRO A 319 10.27 -6.42 21.14
C PRO A 319 10.34 -6.75 19.64
N VAL A 320 9.59 -7.78 19.24
CA VAL A 320 9.56 -8.28 17.87
C VAL A 320 8.14 -8.19 17.31
N LEU A 321 7.98 -7.59 16.12
CA LEU A 321 6.74 -7.59 15.37
C LEU A 321 6.77 -8.69 14.32
N VAL A 322 5.83 -9.63 14.36
CA VAL A 322 5.75 -10.76 13.43
C VAL A 322 4.59 -10.59 12.47
N ALA A 323 4.89 -10.49 11.18
CA ALA A 323 3.89 -10.45 10.11
C ALA A 323 3.51 -11.89 9.70
N TYR A 324 2.25 -12.24 9.85
CA TYR A 324 1.69 -13.53 9.46
C TYR A 324 0.70 -13.37 8.29
N TRP A 325 0.46 -14.43 7.52
CA TRP A 325 -0.46 -14.35 6.37
C TRP A 325 -1.73 -15.18 6.55
N PHE A 326 -1.63 -16.40 7.07
CA PHE A 326 -2.77 -17.28 7.28
C PHE A 326 -3.21 -17.31 8.75
N LYS A 327 -4.49 -17.61 8.99
CA LYS A 327 -4.99 -17.78 10.35
C LYS A 327 -4.24 -18.87 11.09
N HIS A 328 -3.98 -20.00 10.41
CA HIS A 328 -3.20 -21.09 11.02
C HIS A 328 -1.76 -20.68 11.40
N ASP A 329 -1.12 -19.76 10.67
CA ASP A 329 0.19 -19.24 11.04
C ASP A 329 0.11 -18.60 12.43
N LYS A 330 -0.86 -17.68 12.61
CA LYS A 330 -1.09 -17.01 13.88
C LYS A 330 -1.38 -17.99 15.01
N ASP A 331 -2.28 -18.94 14.78
CA ASP A 331 -2.72 -19.88 15.80
C ASP A 331 -1.53 -20.77 16.24
N ARG A 332 -0.74 -21.31 15.30
CA ARG A 332 0.47 -22.09 15.57
C ARG A 332 1.58 -21.28 16.27
N ILE A 333 1.78 -20.03 15.89
CA ILE A 333 2.74 -19.15 16.59
C ILE A 333 2.31 -18.94 18.04
N ARG A 334 1.01 -18.73 18.30
CA ARG A 334 0.48 -18.52 19.66
C ARG A 334 0.51 -19.78 20.51
N GLU A 335 0.42 -20.96 19.91
CA GLU A 335 0.62 -22.25 20.59
C GLU A 335 2.09 -22.47 20.98
N ARG A 336 3.01 -21.97 20.14
CA ARG A 336 4.46 -22.15 20.33
C ARG A 336 5.06 -21.16 21.31
N MET A 337 4.60 -19.90 21.29
CA MET A 337 5.14 -18.82 22.10
C MET A 337 4.09 -17.84 22.59
N LYS A 338 4.42 -17.10 23.66
CA LYS A 338 3.53 -16.05 24.18
C LYS A 338 3.53 -14.83 23.23
N ALA A 339 2.62 -14.85 22.26
CA ALA A 339 2.47 -13.79 21.29
C ALA A 339 1.07 -13.15 21.32
N ARG A 340 0.99 -11.81 21.13
CA ARG A 340 -0.26 -11.04 21.17
C ARG A 340 -0.53 -10.38 19.82
N GLU A 341 -1.72 -10.61 19.26
CA GLU A 341 -2.15 -9.96 18.03
C GLU A 341 -2.57 -8.52 18.27
N LEU A 342 -2.05 -7.59 17.43
CA LEU A 342 -2.41 -6.19 17.48
C LEU A 342 -3.72 -5.93 16.72
N ARG A 343 -4.81 -5.68 17.44
CA ARG A 343 -6.15 -5.49 16.87
C ARG A 343 -6.74 -4.11 17.09
N GLY A 344 -6.52 -3.55 18.24
CA GLY A 344 -7.19 -2.34 18.69
C GLY A 344 -6.26 -1.28 19.29
N PRO A 345 -6.80 -0.10 19.62
CA PRO A 345 -6.02 1.02 20.16
C PRO A 345 -5.20 0.65 21.41
N GLN A 346 -5.78 -0.19 22.30
CA GLN A 346 -5.09 -0.63 23.51
C GLN A 346 -3.88 -1.53 23.19
N ASP A 347 -3.99 -2.42 22.19
CA ASP A 347 -2.87 -3.27 21.77
C ASP A 347 -1.73 -2.42 21.20
N PHE A 348 -2.05 -1.39 20.43
CA PHE A 348 -1.06 -0.46 19.87
C PHE A 348 -0.38 0.38 20.96
N ALA A 349 -1.14 0.83 21.95
CA ALA A 349 -0.59 1.55 23.10
C ALA A 349 0.33 0.65 23.95
N ASP A 350 -0.08 -0.58 24.22
CA ASP A 350 0.73 -1.55 24.97
C ASP A 350 2.00 -1.95 24.22
N TRP A 351 1.92 -2.11 22.87
CA TRP A 351 3.09 -2.33 22.02
C TRP A 351 4.07 -1.15 22.09
N ASN A 352 3.60 0.07 21.86
CA ASN A 352 4.43 1.27 21.91
C ASN A 352 5.01 1.56 23.30
N ALA A 353 4.37 1.05 24.35
CA ALA A 353 4.89 1.10 25.72
C ALA A 353 5.88 -0.05 26.05
N GLY A 354 6.26 -0.91 25.08
CA GLY A 354 7.18 -2.03 25.28
C GLY A 354 6.63 -3.18 26.13
N LYS A 355 5.29 -3.26 26.34
CA LYS A 355 4.67 -4.29 27.18
C LYS A 355 4.44 -5.62 26.45
N ILE A 356 4.62 -5.65 25.13
CA ILE A 356 4.37 -6.84 24.29
C ILE A 356 5.70 -7.30 23.70
N PRO A 357 6.31 -8.39 24.21
CA PRO A 357 7.60 -8.87 23.68
C PRO A 357 7.48 -9.41 22.25
N VAL A 358 6.41 -10.13 21.92
CA VAL A 358 6.15 -10.65 20.58
C VAL A 358 4.75 -10.25 20.16
N ALA A 359 4.68 -9.34 19.19
CA ALA A 359 3.42 -8.86 18.61
C ALA A 359 3.17 -9.52 17.26
N LEU A 360 1.91 -9.86 16.97
CA LEU A 360 1.48 -10.40 15.67
C LEU A 360 0.66 -9.37 14.92
N ILE A 361 0.93 -9.25 13.62
CA ILE A 361 0.18 -8.36 12.73
C ILE A 361 -0.13 -9.03 11.40
N HIS A 362 -1.37 -8.87 10.92
CA HIS A 362 -1.71 -9.26 9.56
C HIS A 362 -1.49 -8.07 8.63
N PRO A 363 -0.73 -8.18 7.52
CA PRO A 363 -0.40 -7.05 6.64
C PRO A 363 -1.62 -6.26 6.15
N ALA A 364 -2.73 -6.93 5.82
CA ALA A 364 -3.95 -6.22 5.40
C ALA A 364 -4.62 -5.41 6.53
N SER A 365 -4.40 -5.76 7.81
CA SER A 365 -4.87 -4.98 8.97
C SER A 365 -3.88 -3.92 9.41
N ALA A 366 -2.61 -4.07 9.02
CA ALA A 366 -1.56 -3.07 9.23
C ALA A 366 -1.73 -1.83 8.33
N GLY A 367 -2.54 -1.92 7.29
CA GLY A 367 -2.78 -0.85 6.34
C GLY A 367 -3.39 0.38 7.02
N HIS A 368 -2.75 1.53 6.89
CA HIS A 368 -3.16 2.90 7.15
C HIS A 368 -3.20 3.36 8.63
N GLY A 369 -2.39 4.36 8.90
CA GLY A 369 -2.49 5.21 10.09
C GLY A 369 -1.90 4.66 11.41
N LEU A 370 -1.33 3.46 11.44
CA LEU A 370 -0.73 2.92 12.66
C LEU A 370 0.71 3.41 12.84
N ASN A 371 1.02 3.93 14.02
CA ASN A 371 2.37 4.27 14.46
C ASN A 371 2.84 3.20 15.44
N LEU A 372 3.74 2.32 15.01
CA LEU A 372 4.26 1.22 15.82
C LEU A 372 5.76 1.32 16.07
N GLN A 373 6.41 2.37 15.56
CA GLN A 373 7.87 2.54 15.61
C GLN A 373 8.42 2.74 17.03
N GLN A 374 7.59 3.13 17.99
CA GLN A 374 8.05 3.30 19.38
C GLN A 374 8.12 1.97 20.14
N GLY A 375 7.45 0.93 19.66
CA GLY A 375 7.38 -0.36 20.35
C GLY A 375 8.52 -1.32 20.03
N GLY A 376 9.28 -1.07 18.96
CA GLY A 376 10.40 -1.92 18.55
C GLY A 376 10.93 -1.61 17.17
N SER A 377 12.06 -2.22 16.81
CA SER A 377 12.77 -2.04 15.54
C SER A 377 12.98 -3.33 14.74
N ILE A 378 12.42 -4.45 15.18
CA ILE A 378 12.57 -5.77 14.54
C ILE A 378 11.23 -6.22 13.98
N LEU A 379 11.19 -6.45 12.65
CA LEU A 379 10.04 -7.04 11.96
C LEU A 379 10.43 -8.38 11.36
N ILE A 380 9.66 -9.43 11.65
CA ILE A 380 9.86 -10.77 11.08
C ILE A 380 8.67 -11.11 10.18
N TRP A 381 8.91 -11.35 8.90
CA TRP A 381 7.94 -11.91 7.97
C TRP A 381 7.93 -13.44 8.11
N PHE A 382 6.95 -13.97 8.84
CA PHE A 382 6.69 -15.42 8.93
C PHE A 382 5.97 -15.93 7.68
N GLY A 383 4.94 -15.21 7.24
CA GLY A 383 4.22 -15.47 6.00
C GLY A 383 4.37 -14.32 5.01
N LEU A 384 4.88 -14.59 3.80
CA LEU A 384 5.12 -13.58 2.77
C LEU A 384 3.83 -13.21 2.01
N THR A 385 3.77 -11.99 1.48
CA THR A 385 2.68 -11.49 0.64
C THR A 385 3.14 -11.25 -0.80
N TRP A 386 2.25 -11.41 -1.77
CA TRP A 386 2.48 -11.04 -3.17
C TRP A 386 2.29 -9.55 -3.46
N SER A 387 1.70 -8.81 -2.50
CA SER A 387 1.41 -7.40 -2.63
C SER A 387 2.59 -6.56 -2.17
N LEU A 388 3.26 -5.86 -3.09
CA LEU A 388 4.30 -4.89 -2.75
C LEU A 388 3.74 -3.80 -1.84
N GLU A 389 2.54 -3.32 -2.11
CA GLU A 389 1.84 -2.32 -1.30
C GLU A 389 1.73 -2.75 0.17
N LEU A 390 1.18 -3.95 0.45
CA LEU A 390 1.06 -4.47 1.82
C LEU A 390 2.43 -4.71 2.47
N TYR A 391 3.41 -5.16 1.68
CA TYR A 391 4.77 -5.37 2.13
C TYR A 391 5.40 -4.05 2.59
N GLN A 392 5.40 -3.03 1.76
CA GLN A 392 5.96 -1.71 2.08
C GLN A 392 5.18 -1.02 3.21
N GLN A 393 3.84 -1.10 3.20
CA GLN A 393 3.01 -0.55 4.27
C GLN A 393 3.31 -1.19 5.62
N THR A 394 3.55 -2.50 5.68
CA THR A 394 3.89 -3.20 6.92
C THR A 394 5.30 -2.83 7.40
N ASN A 395 6.27 -2.78 6.50
CA ASN A 395 7.65 -2.37 6.82
C ASN A 395 7.69 -0.94 7.37
N ALA A 396 6.93 -0.02 6.77
CA ALA A 396 6.84 1.38 7.19
C ALA A 396 6.11 1.59 8.54
N ARG A 397 5.64 0.53 9.21
CA ARG A 397 5.16 0.64 10.60
C ARG A 397 6.29 0.81 11.59
N LEU A 398 7.46 0.23 11.30
CA LEU A 398 8.66 0.35 12.13
C LEU A 398 9.70 1.26 11.47
N TRP A 399 9.91 1.10 10.15
CA TRP A 399 10.90 1.89 9.40
C TRP A 399 10.30 3.22 8.96
N ARG A 400 10.44 4.22 9.82
CA ARG A 400 9.93 5.57 9.58
C ARG A 400 10.58 6.58 10.51
N GLN A 401 10.43 7.87 10.21
CA GLN A 401 10.87 8.97 11.08
C GLN A 401 10.30 8.83 12.50
N GLY A 402 11.12 9.13 13.50
CA GLY A 402 10.75 9.01 14.90
C GLY A 402 10.89 7.60 15.48
N GLN A 403 11.57 6.70 14.77
CA GLN A 403 12.06 5.45 15.32
C GLN A 403 13.15 5.75 16.37
N ALA A 404 13.07 5.11 17.54
CA ALA A 404 14.04 5.32 18.63
C ALA A 404 15.39 4.62 18.37
N ASP A 405 15.36 3.48 17.68
CA ASP A 405 16.57 2.74 17.32
C ASP A 405 17.18 3.29 16.01
N GLU A 406 18.50 3.34 15.93
CA GLU A 406 19.24 3.79 14.73
C GLU A 406 19.08 2.84 13.54
N THR A 407 18.74 1.57 13.80
CA THR A 407 18.61 0.54 12.77
C THR A 407 17.30 -0.21 12.93
N VAL A 408 16.56 -0.36 11.82
CA VAL A 408 15.40 -1.24 11.72
C VAL A 408 15.79 -2.51 10.96
N ILE A 409 15.49 -3.67 11.55
CA ILE A 409 15.82 -4.97 11.01
C ILE A 409 14.55 -5.65 10.48
N ILE A 410 14.53 -5.96 9.19
CA ILE A 410 13.45 -6.72 8.55
C ILE A 410 13.97 -8.10 8.17
N GLN A 411 13.45 -9.12 8.79
CA GLN A 411 13.83 -10.51 8.59
C GLN A 411 12.72 -11.28 7.87
N HIS A 412 13.10 -12.07 6.87
CA HIS A 412 12.15 -12.90 6.12
C HIS A 412 12.47 -14.36 6.35
N ILE A 413 11.54 -15.15 6.90
CA ILE A 413 11.71 -16.58 6.99
C ILE A 413 11.30 -17.20 5.66
N VAL A 414 12.27 -17.77 4.94
CA VAL A 414 12.11 -18.23 3.55
C VAL A 414 12.35 -19.73 3.49
N ALA A 415 11.33 -20.50 3.15
CA ALA A 415 11.50 -21.93 2.90
C ALA A 415 12.16 -22.13 1.52
N LYS A 416 13.37 -22.72 1.53
CA LYS A 416 14.20 -22.89 0.33
C LYS A 416 13.58 -23.87 -0.65
N ASN A 417 13.73 -23.59 -1.95
CA ASN A 417 13.13 -24.37 -3.04
C ASN A 417 11.60 -24.46 -2.98
N THR A 418 10.94 -23.43 -2.42
CA THR A 418 9.48 -23.32 -2.37
C THR A 418 8.99 -22.04 -3.05
N ILE A 419 7.69 -21.79 -2.94
CA ILE A 419 7.05 -20.57 -3.45
C ILE A 419 7.59 -19.29 -2.80
N ASP A 420 8.15 -19.36 -1.59
CA ASP A 420 8.65 -18.20 -0.85
C ASP A 420 9.76 -17.46 -1.58
N GLU A 421 10.71 -18.19 -2.17
CA GLU A 421 11.79 -17.56 -2.96
C GLU A 421 11.22 -16.79 -4.15
N ARG A 422 10.20 -17.35 -4.79
CA ARG A 422 9.54 -16.69 -5.90
C ARG A 422 8.80 -15.43 -5.46
N ILE A 423 8.10 -15.47 -4.31
CA ILE A 423 7.42 -14.29 -3.75
C ILE A 423 8.44 -13.18 -3.48
N LEU A 424 9.53 -13.49 -2.81
CA LEU A 424 10.55 -12.51 -2.45
C LEU A 424 11.23 -11.89 -3.69
N ASN A 425 11.51 -12.70 -4.73
CA ASN A 425 12.07 -12.21 -6.00
C ASN A 425 11.09 -11.30 -6.75
N VAL A 426 9.78 -11.63 -6.73
CA VAL A 426 8.75 -10.79 -7.35
C VAL A 426 8.60 -9.47 -6.60
N LEU A 427 8.67 -9.47 -5.26
CA LEU A 427 8.63 -8.24 -4.45
C LEU A 427 9.82 -7.34 -4.78
N LYS A 428 11.04 -7.88 -4.84
CA LYS A 428 12.24 -7.11 -5.21
C LYS A 428 12.15 -6.51 -6.62
N HIS A 429 11.64 -7.26 -7.59
CA HIS A 429 11.48 -6.75 -8.96
C HIS A 429 10.45 -5.62 -9.04
N LYS A 430 9.30 -5.78 -8.38
CA LYS A 430 8.26 -4.75 -8.31
C LYS A 430 8.75 -3.48 -7.60
N ASP A 431 9.54 -3.64 -6.54
CA ASP A 431 10.14 -2.53 -5.80
C ASP A 431 11.11 -1.74 -6.69
N GLY A 432 11.94 -2.43 -7.49
CA GLY A 432 12.81 -1.80 -8.47
C GLY A 432 12.06 -0.98 -9.53
N THR A 433 10.97 -1.51 -10.10
CA THR A 433 10.12 -0.78 -11.06
C THR A 433 9.47 0.44 -10.43
N GLN A 434 8.99 0.33 -9.19
CA GLN A 434 8.43 1.46 -8.47
C GLN A 434 9.47 2.54 -8.17
N ALA A 435 10.67 2.14 -7.75
CA ALA A 435 11.77 3.06 -7.48
C ALA A 435 12.19 3.85 -8.73
N ALA A 436 12.21 3.20 -9.90
CA ALA A 436 12.49 3.86 -11.18
C ALA A 436 11.43 4.91 -11.55
N LEU A 437 10.14 4.61 -11.36
CA LEU A 437 9.06 5.58 -11.57
C LEU A 437 9.21 6.78 -10.62
N ILE A 438 9.41 6.53 -9.33
CA ILE A 438 9.54 7.59 -8.32
C ILE A 438 10.70 8.51 -8.66
N GLU A 439 11.86 7.97 -9.09
CA GLU A 439 13.02 8.76 -9.49
C GLU A 439 12.75 9.61 -10.75
N ALA A 440 12.07 9.04 -11.75
CA ALA A 440 11.78 9.73 -13.00
C ALA A 440 10.83 10.94 -12.85
N VAL A 441 9.95 10.93 -11.83
CA VAL A 441 8.99 12.02 -11.55
C VAL A 441 9.30 12.78 -10.26
N LYS A 442 10.55 12.67 -9.77
CA LYS A 442 11.01 13.30 -8.54
C LYS A 442 10.90 14.83 -8.62
N ALA A 443 10.47 15.45 -7.54
CA ALA A 443 10.40 16.90 -7.44
C ALA A 443 11.81 17.51 -7.53
N ASP A 444 11.96 18.48 -8.43
CA ASP A 444 13.14 19.36 -8.45
C ASP A 444 12.88 20.53 -7.51
N LEU A 445 13.41 20.45 -6.30
CA LEU A 445 13.27 21.50 -5.30
C LEU A 445 14.34 22.59 -5.40
N GLY A 446 15.19 22.57 -6.44
CA GLY A 446 16.26 23.53 -6.62
C GLY A 446 17.29 23.51 -5.47
N MET A 447 17.41 22.38 -4.75
CA MET A 447 18.51 22.15 -3.82
C MET A 447 19.79 22.01 -4.63
N THR A 448 20.45 23.13 -4.85
CA THR A 448 21.84 23.12 -5.28
C THR A 448 22.60 22.28 -4.27
N GLU A 449 23.27 21.24 -4.75
CA GLU A 449 24.35 20.59 -4.01
C GLU A 449 25.26 21.71 -3.49
N THR A 450 25.19 21.97 -2.18
CA THR A 450 26.24 22.75 -1.56
C THR A 450 27.50 21.94 -1.73
N GLU A 451 28.37 22.43 -2.59
CA GLU A 451 29.75 21.98 -2.74
C GLU A 451 30.38 21.82 -1.36
N ASN A 452 30.42 20.61 -0.86
CA ASN A 452 31.40 20.25 0.15
C ASN A 452 32.76 20.09 -0.54
N GLY A 453 33.30 21.23 -0.92
CA GLY A 453 34.71 21.36 -1.24
C GLY A 453 35.52 21.06 0.01
N GLY A 454 35.98 19.83 0.15
CA GLY A 454 36.99 19.44 1.09
C GLY A 454 38.29 20.10 0.66
N ILE A 455 38.83 20.94 1.52
CA ILE A 455 40.21 21.42 1.45
C ILE A 455 41.00 20.73 2.54
N LEU A 456 42.08 20.04 2.09
CA LEU A 456 43.26 19.54 2.80
C LEU A 456 43.07 18.43 3.81
#